data_a461ea7c80e181124fedbe64152f5a96
#
_entry.id   a461ea7c80e181124fedbe64152f5a96
#
_cell.length_a   1.000
_cell.length_b   1.000
_cell.length_c   1.000
_cell.angle_alpha   90.00
_cell.angle_beta   90.00
_cell.angle_gamma   90.00
#
_symmetry.space_group_name_H-M   'P 1'
#
loop_
_entity.id
_entity.type
_entity.pdbx_description
1 polymer ?
#
loop_
_entity_poly.entity_id
_entity_poly.type
_entity_poly.pdbx_seq_one_letter_code
_entity_poly.pdbx_strand_id
1 'polypeptide(L)' 'MEKENRTKNFVLRIDSERMAAIEKWAADEFRSVNGQIVFILDQALKKNRRLKKNN' A
#
# COMPACT_ATOMS: atom_id res chain seq x y z
N MET A 1 9.39 -2.42 -23.91
CA MET A 1 9.37 -1.68 -23.19
C MET A 1 9.58 -1.97 -21.88
N GLU A 2 10.25 -1.45 -21.34
CA GLU A 2 10.57 -1.70 -20.15
C GLU A 2 9.64 -1.17 -19.20
N LYS A 3 9.31 -1.73 -18.35
CA LYS A 3 8.55 -1.37 -17.44
C LYS A 3 9.12 -0.45 -16.54
N GLU A 4 8.58 0.54 -16.26
CA GLU A 4 9.08 1.47 -15.40
C GLU A 4 8.75 1.12 -14.03
N ASN A 5 9.67 1.05 -13.17
CA ASN A 5 9.45 0.80 -11.79
C ASN A 5 9.72 2.03 -10.98
N ARG A 6 9.53 3.20 -11.54
CA ARG A 6 9.81 4.37 -10.80
C ARG A 6 8.81 4.60 -9.75
N THR A 7 9.19 5.08 -8.59
CA THR A 7 8.31 5.42 -7.51
C THR A 7 7.64 6.73 -7.82
N LYS A 8 6.35 6.79 -7.66
CA LYS A 8 5.63 8.01 -7.89
C LYS A 8 4.99 8.45 -6.59
N ASN A 9 4.91 9.73 -6.37
CA ASN A 9 4.32 10.25 -5.17
C ASN A 9 2.83 10.44 -5.34
N PHE A 10 2.09 10.13 -4.31
CA PHE A 10 0.66 10.24 -4.40
C PHE A 10 0.13 10.71 -3.05
N VAL A 11 -0.76 11.65 -3.05
CA VAL A 11 -1.32 12.16 -1.81
C VAL A 11 -2.66 11.47 -1.57
N LEU A 12 -2.79 10.84 -0.42
CA LEU A 12 -4.01 10.15 -0.08
C LEU A 12 -4.69 10.89 1.05
N ARG A 13 -5.95 11.21 0.87
CA ARG A 13 -6.69 11.87 1.93
C ARG A 13 -7.53 10.83 2.61
N ILE A 14 -7.41 10.74 3.91
CA ILE A 14 -8.09 9.69 4.63
C ILE A 14 -8.51 10.26 5.98
N ASP A 15 -9.63 9.84 6.50
CA ASP A 15 -10.14 10.36 7.75
C ASP A 15 -9.29 9.88 8.92
N SER A 16 -9.38 10.59 10.03
CA SER A 16 -8.53 10.29 11.17
C SER A 16 -8.77 8.92 11.78
N GLU A 17 -9.99 8.45 11.74
CA GLU A 17 -10.30 7.16 12.32
C GLU A 17 -9.62 6.04 11.53
N ARG A 18 -9.68 6.10 10.21
CA ARG A 18 -9.04 5.09 9.39
C ARG A 18 -7.53 5.22 9.47
N MET A 19 -7.05 6.45 9.58
CA MET A 19 -5.62 6.66 9.68
C MET A 19 -5.09 6.03 10.96
N ALA A 20 -5.81 6.24 12.07
CA ALA A 20 -5.39 5.67 13.35
C ALA A 20 -5.37 4.13 13.29
N ALA A 21 -6.34 3.56 12.61
CA ALA A 21 -6.41 2.12 12.48
C ALA A 21 -5.22 1.58 11.70
N ILE A 22 -4.84 2.28 10.64
CA ILE A 22 -3.71 1.89 9.82
C ILE A 22 -2.41 2.03 10.61
N GLU A 23 -2.30 3.09 11.39
CA GLU A 23 -1.10 3.31 12.18
C GLU A 23 -0.92 2.18 13.18
N LYS A 24 -2.01 1.76 13.83
CA LYS A 24 -1.92 0.70 14.80
C LYS A 24 -1.58 -0.61 14.12
N TRP A 25 -2.18 -0.86 12.98
CA TRP A 25 -1.93 -2.09 12.24
C TRP A 25 -0.47 -2.14 11.79
N ALA A 26 0.04 -1.02 11.31
CA ALA A 26 1.43 -0.96 10.86
C ALA A 26 2.36 -1.27 12.03
N ALA A 27 2.08 -0.68 13.18
CA ALA A 27 2.90 -0.91 14.36
C ALA A 27 2.87 -2.38 14.76
N ASP A 28 1.69 -3.00 14.71
CA ASP A 28 1.55 -4.39 15.08
C ASP A 28 2.37 -5.29 14.16
N GLU A 29 2.58 -4.87 12.93
CA GLU A 29 3.33 -5.67 11.98
C GLU A 29 4.73 -5.12 11.73
N PHE A 30 5.15 -4.21 12.57
CA PHE A 30 6.48 -3.62 12.45
C PHE A 30 6.74 -3.00 11.08
N ARG A 31 5.77 -2.31 10.55
CA ARG A 31 5.93 -1.61 9.29
C ARG A 31 5.72 -0.14 9.50
N SER A 32 6.22 0.67 8.61
CA SER A 32 5.93 2.09 8.65
C SER A 32 4.52 2.24 8.11
N VAL A 33 3.90 3.38 8.35
CA VAL A 33 2.56 3.64 7.86
C VAL A 33 2.56 3.57 6.33
N ASN A 34 3.57 4.17 5.72
CA ASN A 34 3.67 4.16 4.28
C ASN A 34 3.79 2.72 3.77
N GLY A 35 4.62 1.94 4.42
CA GLY A 35 4.79 0.53 4.04
C GLY A 35 3.52 -0.27 4.20
N GLN A 36 2.75 0.03 5.25
CA GLN A 36 1.52 -0.70 5.48
C GLN A 36 0.49 -0.35 4.39
N ILE A 37 0.45 0.90 3.99
CA ILE A 37 -0.47 1.32 2.93
C ILE A 37 -0.11 0.65 1.62
N VAL A 38 1.17 0.59 1.31
CA VAL A 38 1.63 -0.06 0.09
C VAL A 38 1.27 -1.55 0.13
N PHE A 39 1.43 -2.18 1.30
CA PHE A 39 1.10 -3.58 1.45
C PHE A 39 -0.39 -3.81 1.20
N ILE A 40 -1.25 -2.96 1.75
CA ILE A 40 -2.68 -3.08 1.57
C ILE A 40 -3.05 -2.94 0.10
N LEU A 41 -2.44 -1.96 -0.57
CA LEU A 41 -2.72 -1.73 -1.97
C LEU A 41 -2.27 -2.92 -2.81
N ASP A 42 -1.11 -3.45 -2.47
CA ASP A 42 -0.56 -4.58 -3.19
C ASP A 42 -1.50 -5.78 -3.07
N GLN A 43 -1.99 -6.04 -1.86
CA GLN A 43 -2.90 -7.14 -1.64
C GLN A 43 -4.20 -6.95 -2.43
N ALA A 44 -4.72 -5.74 -2.42
CA ALA A 44 -5.96 -5.46 -3.11
C ALA A 44 -5.80 -5.61 -4.62
N LEU A 45 -4.67 -5.15 -5.14
CA LEU A 45 -4.42 -5.25 -6.57
C LEU A 45 -4.27 -6.69 -7.01
N LYS A 46 -3.57 -7.49 -6.22
CA LYS A 46 -3.38 -8.88 -6.56
C LYS A 46 -4.69 -9.64 -6.48
N LYS A 47 -5.49 -9.34 -5.47
CA LYS A 47 -6.75 -10.02 -5.28
C LYS A 47 -7.67 -9.73 -6.46
N ASN A 48 -7.59 -8.55 -7.01
CA ASN A 48 -8.44 -8.16 -8.12
C ASN A 48 -7.77 -8.36 -9.47
N ARG A 49 -6.60 -9.01 -9.45
CA ARG A 49 -5.87 -9.29 -10.68
C ARG A 49 -5.53 -8.08 -11.49
N ARG A 50 -5.25 -6.97 -10.78
CA ARG A 50 -4.87 -5.75 -11.46
C ARG A 50 -3.36 -5.57 -11.46
N LEU A 51 -2.66 -6.32 -10.62
CA LEU A 51 -1.23 -6.21 -10.56
C LEU A 51 -0.66 -7.45 -11.19
N LYS A 52 0.16 -7.29 -12.26
CA LYS A 52 0.75 -8.37 -12.93
C LYS A 52 1.67 -9.12 -12.03
N LYS A 53 1.49 -10.43 -11.92
CA LYS A 53 2.34 -11.19 -11.15
C LYS A 53 3.60 -11.37 -11.80
N ASN A 54 4.62 -11.19 -11.17
CA ASN A 54 5.87 -11.36 -11.76
C ASN A 54 6.39 -12.54 -11.40
N ASN A 55 6.43 -13.39 -11.89
CA ASN A 55 6.92 -14.62 -11.52
C ASN A 55 7.91 -14.94 -11.89
#